data_d84a55bbbd03cf0be2c4ee71474ede9c
#
_entry.id   d84a55bbbd03cf0be2c4ee71474ede9c
#
_cell.length_a   1.000
_cell.length_b   1.000
_cell.length_c   1.000
_cell.angle_alpha   90.00
_cell.angle_beta   90.00
_cell.angle_gamma   90.00
#
_symmetry.space_group_name_H-M   'P 1'
#
loop_
_entity.id
_entity.type
_entity.pdbx_description
1 polymer ?
#
loop_
_entity_poly.entity_id
_entity_poly.type
_entity_poly.pdbx_seq_one_letter_code
_entity_poly.pdbx_strand_id
1 'polypeptide(L)'
;MGKIKTHIRISRICHALCILILACGCKTVRQVGVNSDSTNYQKKDSQILEIINGMYEVVEWNDGEQTHRPPEVSGRWGFHDNKVMFILHDRTDPELYKSKFGWGNGTVEGGKFQYTYTDHLNLRGTKESSSYTFDLPFDGMRFFNVEIKNDGIEMKSESGKQTWIINRKGMLYTDIEWGPDKVFTQRKWKRISK
;
A
#
# COMPACT_ATOMS: atom_id res chain seq x y z
N MET A 1 -7.71 35.00 -47.71
CA MET A 1 -9.15 35.00 -47.97
C MET A 1 -9.50 33.72 -48.72
N GLY A 2 -10.23 32.83 -48.09
CA GLY A 2 -10.66 31.57 -48.72
C GLY A 2 -11.52 30.79 -47.73
N LYS A 3 -12.85 31.04 -47.75
CA LYS A 3 -13.84 30.36 -46.92
C LYS A 3 -14.16 29.02 -47.58
N ILE A 4 -13.92 27.90 -46.90
CA ILE A 4 -14.42 26.59 -47.27
C ILE A 4 -15.70 26.32 -46.48
N LYS A 5 -16.82 26.30 -47.17
CA LYS A 5 -18.13 25.86 -46.64
C LYS A 5 -18.23 24.35 -46.87
N THR A 6 -18.33 23.60 -45.81
CA THR A 6 -18.64 22.15 -45.88
C THR A 6 -20.12 21.95 -45.61
N HIS A 7 -20.85 21.49 -46.59
CA HIS A 7 -22.27 21.11 -46.50
C HIS A 7 -22.40 19.74 -45.80
N ILE A 8 -23.12 19.68 -44.72
CA ILE A 8 -23.58 18.45 -44.10
C ILE A 8 -24.91 18.07 -44.74
N ARG A 9 -24.91 16.99 -45.53
CA ARG A 9 -26.15 16.35 -46.01
C ARG A 9 -26.65 15.39 -44.92
N ILE A 10 -27.80 15.70 -44.34
CA ILE A 10 -28.57 14.83 -43.48
C ILE A 10 -29.40 13.90 -44.38
N SER A 11 -29.04 12.64 -44.39
CA SER A 11 -29.81 11.59 -45.05
C SER A 11 -30.92 11.09 -44.13
N ARG A 12 -32.16 11.43 -44.47
CA ARG A 12 -33.36 10.83 -43.88
C ARG A 12 -33.67 9.53 -44.63
N ILE A 13 -33.34 8.38 -44.08
CA ILE A 13 -33.91 7.09 -44.47
C ILE A 13 -33.86 6.17 -43.25
N CYS A 14 -35.01 5.74 -42.84
CA CYS A 14 -35.44 4.47 -42.27
C CYS A 14 -36.43 4.66 -41.11
N HIS A 15 -37.64 5.06 -41.52
CA HIS A 15 -38.84 4.69 -40.77
C HIS A 15 -39.44 3.51 -41.54
N ALA A 16 -39.21 2.31 -41.13
CA ALA A 16 -40.02 1.11 -41.34
C ALA A 16 -39.19 -0.13 -41.03
N LEU A 17 -39.24 -0.59 -39.81
CA LEU A 17 -39.14 -2.03 -39.40
C LEU A 17 -39.12 -2.19 -37.88
N CYS A 18 -40.20 -1.87 -37.28
CA CYS A 18 -40.40 -2.19 -35.85
C CYS A 18 -41.82 -2.66 -35.65
N ILE A 19 -42.23 -3.78 -36.17
CA ILE A 19 -43.37 -4.57 -35.68
C ILE A 19 -43.17 -5.99 -36.25
N LEU A 20 -42.57 -6.85 -35.47
CA LEU A 20 -42.76 -8.30 -35.44
C LEU A 20 -41.56 -8.92 -34.76
N ILE A 21 -41.67 -9.13 -33.45
CA ILE A 21 -41.13 -10.27 -32.68
C ILE A 21 -41.57 -10.07 -31.24
N LEU A 22 -42.86 -10.24 -31.03
CA LEU A 22 -43.43 -10.52 -29.72
C LEU A 22 -43.90 -11.98 -29.78
N ALA A 23 -43.00 -12.90 -29.59
CA ALA A 23 -43.34 -14.26 -29.10
C ALA A 23 -42.05 -15.08 -28.97
N CYS A 24 -41.96 -15.77 -27.86
CA CYS A 24 -41.00 -16.83 -27.56
C CYS A 24 -39.70 -16.43 -26.87
N GLY A 25 -39.67 -16.79 -25.64
CA GLY A 25 -38.46 -17.12 -24.94
C GLY A 25 -38.32 -16.44 -23.60
N CYS A 26 -39.08 -16.86 -22.58
CA CYS A 26 -38.58 -16.85 -21.23
C CYS A 26 -37.30 -17.69 -21.19
N LYS A 27 -36.19 -17.09 -21.59
CA LYS A 27 -34.89 -17.61 -21.24
C LYS A 27 -34.74 -17.34 -19.75
N THR A 28 -34.93 -18.37 -18.97
CA THR A 28 -34.51 -18.44 -17.57
C THR A 28 -33.10 -17.86 -17.52
N VAL A 29 -32.98 -16.64 -17.00
CA VAL A 29 -31.67 -16.07 -16.65
C VAL A 29 -31.15 -17.04 -15.59
N ARG A 30 -30.26 -17.96 -15.97
CA ARG A 30 -29.46 -18.67 -15.01
C ARG A 30 -28.77 -17.60 -14.20
N GLN A 31 -29.22 -17.42 -12.95
CA GLN A 31 -28.39 -16.74 -11.94
C GLN A 31 -27.05 -17.47 -11.96
N VAL A 32 -26.06 -16.84 -12.56
CA VAL A 32 -24.67 -17.24 -12.37
C VAL A 32 -24.47 -17.15 -10.87
N GLY A 33 -24.37 -18.29 -10.23
CA GLY A 33 -24.15 -18.35 -8.79
C GLY A 33 -22.93 -17.48 -8.50
N VAL A 34 -23.15 -16.42 -7.73
CA VAL A 34 -22.05 -15.62 -7.19
C VAL A 34 -21.21 -16.62 -6.41
N ASN A 35 -19.99 -16.86 -6.89
CA ASN A 35 -19.08 -17.81 -6.25
C ASN A 35 -18.91 -17.40 -4.79
N SER A 36 -19.30 -18.27 -3.87
CA SER A 36 -19.18 -18.06 -2.41
C SER A 36 -17.76 -17.67 -2.01
N ASP A 37 -16.77 -18.11 -2.77
CA ASP A 37 -15.36 -17.79 -2.56
C ASP A 37 -15.04 -16.31 -2.77
N SER A 38 -15.59 -15.68 -3.83
CA SER A 38 -15.36 -14.25 -4.11
C SER A 38 -15.88 -13.35 -2.98
N THR A 39 -17.02 -13.69 -2.41
CA THR A 39 -17.63 -12.94 -1.28
C THR A 39 -16.79 -13.05 -0.01
N ASN A 40 -16.21 -14.21 0.25
CA ASN A 40 -15.35 -14.44 1.41
C ASN A 40 -14.03 -13.64 1.31
N TYR A 41 -13.42 -13.60 0.12
CA TYR A 41 -12.22 -12.79 -0.09
C TYR A 41 -12.50 -11.29 0.05
N GLN A 42 -13.59 -10.77 -0.51
CA GLN A 42 -13.97 -9.36 -0.36
C GLN A 42 -14.18 -8.96 1.12
N LYS A 43 -14.82 -9.82 1.90
CA LYS A 43 -14.99 -9.59 3.34
C LYS A 43 -13.67 -9.57 4.08
N LYS A 44 -12.77 -10.51 3.77
CA LYS A 44 -11.42 -10.58 4.35
C LYS A 44 -10.61 -9.33 4.00
N ASP A 45 -10.60 -8.93 2.74
CA ASP A 45 -9.86 -7.75 2.26
C ASP A 45 -10.37 -6.46 2.94
N SER A 46 -11.68 -6.32 3.11
CA SER A 46 -12.28 -5.19 3.83
C SER A 46 -11.84 -5.14 5.30
N GLN A 47 -11.77 -6.28 5.98
CA GLN A 47 -11.28 -6.36 7.36
C GLN A 47 -9.80 -5.99 7.46
N ILE A 48 -8.98 -6.45 6.53
CA ILE A 48 -7.55 -6.11 6.48
C ILE A 48 -7.40 -4.59 6.28
N LEU A 49 -8.13 -4.00 5.32
CA LEU A 49 -8.12 -2.57 5.07
C LEU A 49 -8.56 -1.75 6.30
N GLU A 50 -9.57 -2.18 7.02
CA GLU A 50 -10.03 -1.51 8.25
C GLU A 50 -8.92 -1.46 9.31
N ILE A 51 -8.11 -2.51 9.39
CA ILE A 51 -7.04 -2.62 10.40
C ILE A 51 -5.79 -1.86 9.97
N ILE A 52 -5.36 -1.99 8.70
CA ILE A 52 -4.10 -1.40 8.24
C ILE A 52 -4.22 0.11 7.97
N ASN A 53 -5.39 0.59 7.54
CA ASN A 53 -5.60 2.01 7.27
C ASN A 53 -5.30 2.85 8.52
N GLY A 54 -4.47 3.85 8.34
CA GLY A 54 -4.13 4.80 9.39
C GLY A 54 -2.68 5.28 9.31
N MET A 55 -2.36 6.15 10.27
CA MET A 55 -1.02 6.69 10.46
C MET A 55 -0.43 6.15 11.75
N TYR A 56 0.84 5.81 11.71
CA TYR A 56 1.59 5.24 12.82
C TYR A 56 2.87 6.04 13.03
N GLU A 57 3.25 6.23 14.29
CA GLU A 57 4.46 6.92 14.70
C GLU A 57 5.39 5.93 15.44
N VAL A 58 6.67 5.91 15.07
CA VAL A 58 7.64 5.04 15.72
C VAL A 58 7.87 5.48 17.17
N VAL A 59 7.82 4.52 18.07
CA VAL A 59 8.07 4.76 19.52
C VAL A 59 9.29 4.02 20.03
N GLU A 60 9.70 2.94 19.36
CA GLU A 60 10.90 2.18 19.69
C GLU A 60 11.49 1.59 18.41
N TRP A 61 12.81 1.52 18.34
CA TRP A 61 13.56 0.83 17.31
C TRP A 61 14.68 0.03 17.96
N ASN A 62 14.59 -1.29 17.84
CA ASN A 62 15.65 -2.22 18.26
C ASN A 62 16.45 -2.62 17.02
N ASP A 63 17.76 -2.48 17.05
CA ASP A 63 18.70 -2.81 15.97
C ASP A 63 19.37 -4.18 16.13
N GLY A 64 18.98 -4.92 17.17
CA GLY A 64 19.55 -6.21 17.52
C GLY A 64 20.52 -6.13 18.71
N GLU A 65 21.10 -4.96 18.96
CA GLU A 65 22.03 -4.72 20.06
C GLU A 65 21.39 -3.88 21.16
N GLN A 66 20.68 -2.84 20.75
CA GLN A 66 20.06 -1.89 21.69
C GLN A 66 18.71 -1.37 21.17
N THR A 67 17.98 -0.72 22.06
CA THR A 67 16.68 -0.12 21.76
C THR A 67 16.77 1.40 21.86
N HIS A 68 16.50 2.02 20.74
CA HIS A 68 16.47 3.48 20.57
C HIS A 68 15.03 4.01 20.69
N ARG A 69 14.89 5.25 21.17
CA ARG A 69 13.60 5.94 21.30
C ARG A 69 13.70 7.38 20.81
N PRO A 70 12.58 8.06 20.54
CA PRO A 70 12.62 9.49 20.31
C PRO A 70 13.35 10.25 21.44
N PRO A 71 14.23 11.24 21.11
CA PRO A 71 14.44 11.82 19.79
C PRO A 71 15.52 11.15 18.92
N GLU A 72 16.22 10.11 19.40
CA GLU A 72 17.29 9.43 18.65
C GLU A 72 16.74 8.81 17.35
N VAL A 73 15.57 8.23 17.43
CA VAL A 73 14.83 7.73 16.29
C VAL A 73 13.45 8.34 16.23
N SER A 74 12.96 8.63 15.07
CA SER A 74 11.60 9.11 14.87
C SER A 74 11.10 8.74 13.48
N GLY A 75 9.79 8.83 13.26
CA GLY A 75 9.26 8.56 11.93
C GLY A 75 7.78 8.24 11.94
N ARG A 76 7.25 8.17 10.74
CA ARG A 76 5.84 7.82 10.50
C ARG A 76 5.74 6.85 9.36
N TRP A 77 4.77 5.99 9.46
CA TRP A 77 4.32 5.11 8.40
C TRP A 77 2.81 5.22 8.27
N GLY A 78 2.31 5.20 7.07
CA GLY A 78 0.88 5.28 6.84
C GLY A 78 0.44 4.52 5.60
N PHE A 79 -0.80 4.05 5.67
CA PHE A 79 -1.53 3.49 4.54
C PHE A 79 -2.95 4.06 4.53
N HIS A 80 -3.36 4.64 3.40
CA HIS A 80 -4.71 5.18 3.21
C HIS A 80 -5.01 5.30 1.72
N ASP A 81 -6.23 4.95 1.30
CA ASP A 81 -6.70 5.05 -0.09
C ASP A 81 -5.69 4.48 -1.11
N ASN A 82 -5.21 3.28 -0.84
CA ASN A 82 -4.21 2.62 -1.66
C ASN A 82 -2.87 3.38 -1.80
N LYS A 83 -2.61 4.33 -0.92
CA LYS A 83 -1.32 5.01 -0.81
C LYS A 83 -0.57 4.52 0.41
N VAL A 84 0.72 4.32 0.24
CA VAL A 84 1.64 4.00 1.32
C VAL A 84 2.71 5.07 1.40
N MET A 85 3.05 5.46 2.61
CA MET A 85 4.14 6.40 2.87
C MET A 85 4.92 6.02 4.10
N PHE A 86 6.17 6.36 4.13
CA PHE A 86 6.95 6.36 5.36
C PHE A 86 7.98 7.48 5.36
N ILE A 87 8.34 7.91 6.55
CA ILE A 87 9.52 8.70 6.83
C ILE A 87 10.17 8.14 8.10
N LEU A 88 11.46 7.95 8.07
CA LEU A 88 12.26 7.48 9.20
C LEU A 88 13.47 8.38 9.37
N HIS A 89 13.74 8.76 10.60
CA HIS A 89 14.93 9.50 11.00
C HIS A 89 15.72 8.66 11.99
N ASP A 90 17.00 8.52 11.70
CA ASP A 90 17.99 7.84 12.54
C ASP A 90 19.06 8.85 12.92
N ARG A 91 19.16 9.13 14.21
CA ARG A 91 20.11 10.06 14.84
C ARG A 91 20.88 9.35 15.96
N THR A 92 20.97 8.03 15.89
CA THR A 92 21.68 7.21 16.88
C THR A 92 23.18 7.50 16.86
N ASP A 93 23.71 7.86 15.69
CA ASP A 93 25.06 8.41 15.55
C ASP A 93 24.99 9.95 15.62
N PRO A 94 25.61 10.58 16.67
CA PRO A 94 25.57 12.03 16.83
C PRO A 94 26.29 12.82 15.73
N GLU A 95 27.14 12.18 14.97
CA GLU A 95 27.88 12.80 13.87
C GLU A 95 27.27 12.53 12.50
N LEU A 96 26.32 11.58 12.40
CA LEU A 96 25.71 11.19 11.12
C LEU A 96 24.21 11.03 11.23
N TYR A 97 23.46 11.98 10.71
CA TYR A 97 22.00 11.90 10.58
C TYR A 97 21.60 11.15 9.32
N LYS A 98 20.72 10.20 9.44
CA LYS A 98 20.14 9.46 8.32
C LYS A 98 18.63 9.64 8.31
N SER A 99 18.08 9.86 7.14
CA SER A 99 16.61 9.87 6.95
C SER A 99 16.25 9.12 5.69
N LYS A 100 15.14 8.41 5.75
CA LYS A 100 14.56 7.71 4.60
C LYS A 100 13.13 8.15 4.43
N PHE A 101 12.74 8.40 3.20
CA PHE A 101 11.37 8.71 2.82
C PHE A 101 10.94 7.78 1.70
N GLY A 102 9.70 7.33 1.73
CA GLY A 102 9.07 6.58 0.65
C GLY A 102 7.62 6.97 0.49
N TRP A 103 7.19 7.11 -0.75
CA TRP A 103 5.82 7.32 -1.15
C TRP A 103 5.47 6.38 -2.29
N GLY A 104 4.27 5.77 -2.26
CA GLY A 104 3.90 4.84 -3.30
C GLY A 104 2.48 4.33 -3.21
N ASN A 105 2.26 3.17 -3.80
CA ASN A 105 0.95 2.55 -3.88
C ASN A 105 0.96 1.20 -3.19
N GLY A 106 -0.19 0.83 -2.64
CA GLY A 106 -0.41 -0.48 -2.06
C GLY A 106 -1.85 -0.94 -2.27
N THR A 107 -2.08 -2.24 -2.24
CA THR A 107 -3.42 -2.82 -2.37
C THR A 107 -3.57 -4.00 -1.43
N VAL A 108 -4.82 -4.29 -1.07
CA VAL A 108 -5.22 -5.54 -0.42
C VAL A 108 -6.11 -6.28 -1.38
N GLU A 109 -5.73 -7.50 -1.76
CA GLU A 109 -6.47 -8.32 -2.69
C GLU A 109 -6.24 -9.80 -2.41
N GLY A 110 -7.33 -10.58 -2.36
CA GLY A 110 -7.27 -12.03 -2.11
C GLY A 110 -6.63 -12.40 -0.77
N GLY A 111 -6.75 -11.54 0.24
CA GLY A 111 -6.16 -11.75 1.55
C GLY A 111 -4.64 -11.52 1.60
N LYS A 112 -4.09 -10.81 0.62
CA LYS A 112 -2.69 -10.38 0.56
C LYS A 112 -2.62 -8.87 0.59
N PHE A 113 -1.55 -8.35 1.20
CA PHE A 113 -1.14 -6.95 1.10
C PHE A 113 0.07 -6.85 0.20
N GLN A 114 0.06 -5.88 -0.71
CA GLN A 114 1.22 -5.59 -1.55
C GLN A 114 1.44 -4.09 -1.65
N TYR A 115 2.71 -3.67 -1.75
CA TYR A 115 3.04 -2.27 -1.93
C TYR A 115 4.36 -2.08 -2.66
N THR A 116 4.51 -0.91 -3.25
CA THR A 116 5.78 -0.42 -3.81
C THR A 116 5.91 1.08 -3.54
N TYR A 117 7.13 1.56 -3.45
CA TYR A 117 7.40 3.01 -3.42
C TYR A 117 7.73 3.48 -4.84
N THR A 118 6.99 4.48 -5.29
CA THR A 118 7.27 5.17 -6.56
C THR A 118 8.33 6.25 -6.39
N ASP A 119 8.41 6.80 -5.18
CA ASP A 119 9.41 7.78 -4.79
C ASP A 119 10.11 7.28 -3.53
N HIS A 120 11.42 7.20 -3.58
CA HIS A 120 12.25 6.78 -2.46
C HIS A 120 13.47 7.68 -2.37
N LEU A 121 13.70 8.24 -1.19
CA LEU A 121 14.77 9.21 -0.94
C LEU A 121 15.54 8.78 0.31
N ASN A 122 16.87 8.75 0.19
CA ASN A 122 17.79 8.65 1.31
C ASN A 122 18.51 9.97 1.50
N LEU A 123 18.46 10.49 2.71
CA LEU A 123 19.26 11.65 3.12
C LEU A 123 20.32 11.21 4.13
N ARG A 124 21.51 11.77 3.98
CA ARG A 124 22.57 11.67 4.95
C ARG A 124 23.10 13.05 5.21
N GLY A 125 23.40 13.37 6.46
CA GLY A 125 23.91 14.67 6.83
C GLY A 125 24.78 14.61 8.07
N THR A 126 25.75 15.52 8.12
CA THR A 126 26.52 15.85 9.30
C THR A 126 26.10 17.24 9.79
N LYS A 127 26.77 17.77 10.82
CA LYS A 127 26.57 19.16 11.27
C LYS A 127 26.98 20.20 10.23
N GLU A 128 27.93 19.86 9.35
CA GLU A 128 28.49 20.78 8.36
C GLU A 128 27.90 20.61 6.97
N SER A 129 27.42 19.41 6.62
CA SER A 129 26.95 19.13 5.27
C SER A 129 25.84 18.11 5.22
N SER A 130 25.05 18.16 4.17
CA SER A 130 24.02 17.15 3.87
C SER A 130 24.05 16.76 2.40
N SER A 131 23.71 15.52 2.13
CA SER A 131 23.51 14.98 0.79
C SER A 131 22.25 14.13 0.74
N TYR A 132 21.71 13.93 -0.44
CA TYR A 132 20.58 13.03 -0.65
C TYR A 132 20.79 12.23 -1.93
N THR A 133 20.18 11.05 -1.97
CA THR A 133 20.11 10.21 -3.16
C THR A 133 18.66 9.82 -3.41
N PHE A 134 18.28 9.77 -4.67
CA PHE A 134 17.06 9.15 -5.12
C PHE A 134 17.35 7.70 -5.49
N ASP A 135 16.71 6.77 -4.81
CA ASP A 135 16.76 5.36 -5.15
C ASP A 135 15.52 5.03 -6.00
N LEU A 136 15.59 5.34 -7.30
CA LEU A 136 14.51 5.08 -8.24
C LEU A 136 14.97 4.13 -9.36
N PRO A 137 14.11 3.20 -9.73
CA PRO A 137 12.88 2.80 -9.03
C PRO A 137 13.18 2.03 -7.73
N PHE A 138 12.31 2.17 -6.71
CA PHE A 138 12.32 1.26 -5.58
C PHE A 138 12.15 -0.16 -6.12
N ASP A 139 13.07 -1.04 -5.77
CA ASP A 139 13.25 -2.32 -6.43
C ASP A 139 12.07 -3.29 -6.16
N GLY A 140 11.07 -3.21 -7.04
CA GLY A 140 9.96 -4.13 -7.12
C GLY A 140 8.82 -3.94 -6.11
N MET A 141 7.83 -4.81 -6.27
CA MET A 141 6.66 -4.93 -5.41
C MET A 141 6.99 -5.80 -4.19
N ARG A 142 6.53 -5.39 -3.02
CA ARG A 142 6.59 -6.20 -1.80
C ARG A 142 5.27 -6.91 -1.58
N PHE A 143 5.32 -8.20 -1.32
CA PHE A 143 4.14 -9.05 -1.14
C PHE A 143 4.12 -9.65 0.27
N PHE A 144 2.95 -9.62 0.89
CA PHE A 144 2.72 -10.15 2.23
C PHE A 144 1.46 -11.00 2.25
N ASN A 145 1.57 -12.21 2.76
CA ASN A 145 0.41 -13.01 3.14
C ASN A 145 -0.16 -12.47 4.45
N VAL A 146 -1.48 -12.30 4.49
CA VAL A 146 -2.16 -11.70 5.65
C VAL A 146 -3.04 -12.73 6.35
N GLU A 147 -2.82 -12.88 7.65
CA GLU A 147 -3.64 -13.68 8.56
C GLU A 147 -4.37 -12.75 9.53
N ILE A 148 -5.70 -12.91 9.62
CA ILE A 148 -6.51 -12.18 10.59
C ILE A 148 -6.39 -12.89 11.94
N LYS A 149 -6.06 -12.15 12.98
CA LYS A 149 -5.98 -12.59 14.37
C LYS A 149 -7.14 -11.98 15.18
N ASN A 150 -7.30 -12.39 16.43
CA ASN A 150 -8.41 -11.96 17.29
C ASN A 150 -8.54 -10.43 17.43
N ASP A 151 -7.41 -9.71 17.51
CA ASP A 151 -7.37 -8.26 17.74
C ASP A 151 -6.66 -7.46 16.63
N GLY A 152 -6.29 -8.13 15.52
CA GLY A 152 -5.53 -7.49 14.46
C GLY A 152 -5.21 -8.38 13.27
N ILE A 153 -4.09 -8.12 12.64
CA ILE A 153 -3.56 -8.92 11.53
C ILE A 153 -2.06 -9.20 11.74
N GLU A 154 -1.63 -10.32 11.20
CA GLU A 154 -0.23 -10.65 11.01
C GLU A 154 0.04 -10.73 9.51
N MET A 155 1.07 -10.01 9.05
CA MET A 155 1.52 -10.01 7.66
C MET A 155 2.94 -10.55 7.60
N LYS A 156 3.18 -11.52 6.73
CA LYS A 156 4.50 -12.11 6.49
C LYS A 156 4.90 -11.95 5.04
N SER A 157 6.10 -11.44 4.79
CA SER A 157 6.66 -11.41 3.43
C SER A 157 6.82 -12.82 2.87
N GLU A 158 6.80 -12.97 1.54
CA GLU A 158 7.00 -14.27 0.89
C GLU A 158 8.35 -14.89 1.24
N SER A 159 9.38 -14.07 1.48
CA SER A 159 10.69 -14.54 1.95
C SER A 159 10.70 -15.00 3.41
N GLY A 160 9.64 -14.71 4.18
CA GLY A 160 9.56 -14.95 5.61
C GLY A 160 10.43 -14.02 6.48
N LYS A 161 11.20 -13.11 5.87
CA LYS A 161 12.16 -12.25 6.60
C LYS A 161 11.50 -11.08 7.28
N GLN A 162 10.36 -10.61 6.76
CA GLN A 162 9.62 -9.49 7.30
C GLN A 162 8.29 -9.94 7.89
N THR A 163 8.01 -9.46 9.08
CA THR A 163 6.73 -9.69 9.78
C THR A 163 6.18 -8.37 10.30
N TRP A 164 4.88 -8.15 10.10
CA TRP A 164 4.15 -7.02 10.64
C TRP A 164 3.00 -7.55 11.47
N ILE A 165 2.88 -7.12 12.70
CA ILE A 165 1.74 -7.39 13.57
C ILE A 165 1.04 -6.07 13.79
N ILE A 166 -0.18 -5.93 13.28
CA ILE A 166 -0.92 -4.66 13.31
C ILE A 166 -2.23 -4.86 14.04
N ASN A 167 -2.55 -3.98 14.95
CA ASN A 167 -3.83 -3.92 15.65
C ASN A 167 -4.32 -2.48 15.77
N ARG A 168 -5.45 -2.29 16.49
CA ARG A 168 -6.04 -0.96 16.67
C ARG A 168 -5.15 0.02 17.47
N LYS A 169 -4.18 -0.46 18.24
CA LYS A 169 -3.30 0.36 19.08
C LYS A 169 -2.00 0.73 18.39
N GLY A 170 -1.53 -0.12 17.49
CA GLY A 170 -0.24 0.11 16.86
C GLY A 170 0.22 -1.05 15.98
N MET A 171 1.52 -1.06 15.76
CA MET A 171 2.16 -1.99 14.84
C MET A 171 3.52 -2.39 15.40
N LEU A 172 3.87 -3.66 15.24
CA LEU A 172 5.21 -4.19 15.43
C LEU A 172 5.72 -4.67 14.08
N TYR A 173 6.77 -4.06 13.57
CA TYR A 173 7.50 -4.47 12.38
C TYR A 173 8.79 -5.17 12.79
N THR A 174 9.07 -6.32 12.20
CA THR A 174 10.33 -7.05 12.39
C THR A 174 10.89 -7.43 11.02
N ASP A 175 12.17 -7.19 10.81
CA ASP A 175 12.92 -7.64 9.64
C ASP A 175 14.24 -8.24 10.13
N ILE A 176 14.48 -9.51 9.77
CA ILE A 176 15.68 -10.24 10.21
C ILE A 176 16.89 -10.04 9.30
N GLU A 177 16.69 -9.41 8.14
CA GLU A 177 17.75 -9.10 7.17
C GLU A 177 17.55 -7.71 6.56
N TRP A 178 17.42 -6.69 7.40
CA TRP A 178 17.17 -5.33 6.94
C TRP A 178 18.42 -4.65 6.40
N GLY A 179 18.26 -4.01 5.25
CA GLY A 179 19.29 -3.22 4.61
C GLY A 179 20.39 -4.06 3.94
N PRO A 180 21.41 -3.39 3.38
CA PRO A 180 22.51 -4.07 2.67
C PRO A 180 23.35 -4.98 3.58
N ASP A 181 23.45 -4.61 4.86
CA ASP A 181 24.25 -5.35 5.84
C ASP A 181 23.49 -6.52 6.48
N LYS A 182 22.22 -6.73 6.07
CA LYS A 182 21.34 -7.81 6.53
C LYS A 182 21.22 -7.90 8.04
N VAL A 183 21.08 -6.76 8.69
CA VAL A 183 20.96 -6.69 10.15
C VAL A 183 19.52 -6.92 10.61
N PHE A 184 19.38 -7.37 11.86
CA PHE A 184 18.08 -7.43 12.52
C PHE A 184 17.55 -6.01 12.77
N THR A 185 16.25 -5.82 12.58
CA THR A 185 15.58 -4.60 13.03
C THR A 185 14.17 -4.90 13.48
N GLN A 186 13.76 -4.31 14.58
CA GLN A 186 12.39 -4.35 15.05
C GLN A 186 11.93 -2.94 15.42
N ARG A 187 10.77 -2.53 14.93
CA ARG A 187 10.19 -1.20 15.19
C ARG A 187 8.81 -1.35 15.76
N LYS A 188 8.58 -0.70 16.88
CA LYS A 188 7.28 -0.58 17.49
C LYS A 188 6.68 0.79 17.16
N TRP A 189 5.46 0.77 16.73
CA TRP A 189 4.73 1.95 16.26
C TRP A 189 3.44 2.11 17.05
N LYS A 190 3.12 3.33 17.41
CA LYS A 190 1.84 3.71 17.99
C LYS A 190 0.94 4.24 16.88
N ARG A 191 -0.31 3.82 16.85
CA ARG A 191 -1.31 4.42 15.95
C ARG A 191 -1.65 5.82 16.42
N ILE A 192 -1.61 6.81 15.52
CA ILE A 192 -1.89 8.23 15.82
C ILE A 192 -3.13 8.75 15.11
N SER A 193 -3.60 8.09 14.03
CA SER A 193 -4.88 8.36 13.37
C SER A 193 -5.41 7.13 12.64
N LYS A 194 -6.70 7.15 12.32
CA LYS A 194 -7.34 6.29 11.32
C LYS A 194 -7.33 6.97 9.97
#